data_62f4e672b04e106c76fd35e979a9c46b
#
_entry.id   62f4e672b04e106c76fd35e979a9c46b
#
_cell.length_a   1.000
_cell.length_b   1.000
_cell.length_c   1.000
_cell.angle_alpha   90.00
_cell.angle_beta   90.00
_cell.angle_gamma   90.00
#
_symmetry.space_group_name_H-M   'P 1'
#
loop_
_entity.id
_entity.type
_entity.pdbx_description
1 polymer ?
#
loop_
_entity_poly.entity_id
_entity_poly.type
_entity_poly.pdbx_seq_one_letter_code
_entity_poly.pdbx_strand_id
1 'polypeptide(L)'
;MRHVGLLVLGSFINSLGTGLTAFGLAVVMLATHGTASSAAAVQLSSFAPIVLLAPAAGALADRYDRRLMMIIGDAGSVLGLSIILLALSSPRPRLAQVCAGAVVSSCLAALTEPALRASVTDLVPREDYVRASGLLQLASAAKYLLAPALAGLLMPLIGVRGLVVIDASTCLVTVACTATVRRALRTAGARSPGARNAQAAPAQEERGAAEQAGSGGGLMAGWRTIASHPGLRLLVALMTVATLAIGVLQVLIKPILMPMVSTAAMGAIETIAATGMLVGASLVTIMKNARPTTLLAAGLAGTGAAMVLVPLGPGAWWVSACGFLTFASLPLSQAGAEVLVRGEVD
;
A
#
# COMPACT_ATOMS: atom_id res chain seq x y z
N MET A 1 22.49 -8.05 2.40
CA MET A 1 22.16 -6.80 1.69
C MET A 1 21.77 -7.01 0.21
N ARG A 2 22.53 -7.77 -0.61
CA ARG A 2 22.25 -7.93 -2.05
C ARG A 2 20.85 -8.53 -2.33
N HIS A 3 20.44 -9.57 -1.60
CA HIS A 3 19.13 -10.21 -1.76
C HIS A 3 17.98 -9.30 -1.33
N VAL A 4 18.17 -8.52 -0.26
CA VAL A 4 17.19 -7.52 0.18
C VAL A 4 17.04 -6.42 -0.85
N GLY A 5 18.16 -5.94 -1.42
CA GLY A 5 18.13 -4.94 -2.49
C GLY A 5 17.32 -5.38 -3.71
N LEU A 6 17.41 -6.66 -4.10
CA LEU A 6 16.60 -7.22 -5.20
C LEU A 6 15.12 -7.26 -4.88
N LEU A 7 14.74 -7.62 -3.64
CA LEU A 7 13.33 -7.64 -3.22
C LEU A 7 12.75 -6.22 -3.15
N VAL A 8 13.53 -5.27 -2.60
CA VAL A 8 13.12 -3.85 -2.51
C VAL A 8 12.97 -3.25 -3.92
N LEU A 9 13.91 -3.53 -4.82
CA LEU A 9 13.84 -3.06 -6.21
C LEU A 9 12.62 -3.65 -6.93
N GLY A 10 12.35 -4.95 -6.78
CA GLY A 10 11.15 -5.59 -7.31
C GLY A 10 9.88 -4.92 -6.77
N SER A 11 9.80 -4.71 -5.46
CA SER A 11 8.66 -4.03 -4.82
C SER A 11 8.48 -2.60 -5.32
N PHE A 12 9.56 -1.84 -5.51
CA PHE A 12 9.52 -0.48 -6.07
C PHE A 12 8.94 -0.48 -7.48
N ILE A 13 9.44 -1.36 -8.36
CA ILE A 13 8.97 -1.50 -9.75
C ILE A 13 7.50 -1.91 -9.78
N ASN A 14 7.09 -2.88 -8.95
CA ASN A 14 5.71 -3.34 -8.85
C ASN A 14 4.77 -2.25 -8.33
N SER A 15 5.21 -1.48 -7.33
CA SER A 15 4.43 -0.36 -6.79
C SER A 15 4.17 0.72 -7.84
N LEU A 16 5.13 1.00 -8.72
CA LEU A 16 4.94 1.90 -9.86
C LEU A 16 3.90 1.34 -10.84
N GLY A 17 4.02 0.08 -11.26
CA GLY A 17 3.06 -0.56 -12.15
C GLY A 17 1.63 -0.51 -11.63
N THR A 18 1.43 -0.94 -10.39
CA THR A 18 0.12 -0.92 -9.73
C THR A 18 -0.45 0.50 -9.63
N GLY A 19 0.39 1.49 -9.35
CA GLY A 19 -0.02 2.90 -9.32
C GLY A 19 -0.44 3.43 -10.69
N LEU A 20 0.27 3.06 -11.76
CA LEU A 20 -0.08 3.40 -13.14
C LEU A 20 -1.47 2.84 -13.51
N THR A 21 -1.71 1.56 -13.23
CA THR A 21 -2.99 0.89 -13.47
C THR A 21 -4.12 1.54 -12.66
N ALA A 22 -3.92 1.81 -11.37
CA ALA A 22 -4.93 2.43 -10.51
C ALA A 22 -5.34 3.82 -11.01
N PHE A 23 -4.37 4.64 -11.42
CA PHE A 23 -4.64 5.96 -12.01
C PHE A 23 -5.40 5.82 -13.34
N GLY A 24 -4.88 5.02 -14.27
CA GLY A 24 -5.43 4.86 -15.61
C GLY A 24 -6.86 4.31 -15.61
N LEU A 25 -7.14 3.29 -14.79
CA LEU A 25 -8.48 2.72 -14.67
C LEU A 25 -9.49 3.71 -14.11
N ALA A 26 -9.12 4.48 -13.08
CA ALA A 26 -10.00 5.48 -12.49
C ALA A 26 -10.38 6.55 -13.53
N VAL A 27 -9.41 7.04 -14.32
CA VAL A 27 -9.63 8.03 -15.37
C VAL A 27 -10.53 7.46 -16.48
N VAL A 28 -10.23 6.26 -17.00
CA VAL A 28 -11.00 5.68 -18.09
C VAL A 28 -12.42 5.31 -17.68
N MET A 29 -12.61 4.76 -16.48
CA MET A 29 -13.95 4.42 -16.01
C MET A 29 -14.81 5.67 -15.80
N LEU A 30 -14.21 6.74 -15.29
CA LEU A 30 -14.88 8.02 -15.15
C LEU A 30 -15.24 8.60 -16.54
N ALA A 31 -14.29 8.59 -17.50
CA ALA A 31 -14.51 9.07 -18.85
C ALA A 31 -15.60 8.28 -19.61
N THR A 32 -15.66 6.96 -19.40
CA THR A 32 -16.58 6.07 -20.14
C THR A 32 -17.98 6.06 -19.54
N HIS A 33 -18.12 6.12 -18.23
CA HIS A 33 -19.40 6.00 -17.52
C HIS A 33 -19.93 7.34 -16.98
N GLY A 34 -19.11 8.38 -16.95
CA GLY A 34 -19.52 9.74 -16.55
C GLY A 34 -19.88 9.91 -15.07
N THR A 35 -19.64 8.90 -14.23
CA THR A 35 -20.04 8.92 -12.81
C THR A 35 -18.87 8.68 -11.86
N ALA A 36 -18.82 9.44 -10.77
CA ALA A 36 -17.84 9.25 -9.72
C ALA A 36 -17.92 7.85 -9.09
N SER A 37 -19.13 7.27 -9.07
CA SER A 37 -19.37 5.91 -8.56
C SER A 37 -18.65 4.83 -9.36
N SER A 38 -18.43 5.01 -10.66
CA SER A 38 -17.66 4.05 -11.46
C SER A 38 -16.19 4.01 -11.10
N ALA A 39 -15.57 5.17 -10.87
CA ALA A 39 -14.20 5.26 -10.37
C ALA A 39 -14.09 4.72 -8.94
N ALA A 40 -15.08 5.04 -8.09
CA ALA A 40 -15.16 4.51 -6.72
C ALA A 40 -15.27 2.98 -6.68
N ALA A 41 -16.10 2.39 -7.54
CA ALA A 41 -16.29 0.94 -7.64
C ALA A 41 -14.98 0.23 -8.00
N VAL A 42 -14.21 0.75 -8.95
CA VAL A 42 -12.90 0.19 -9.32
C VAL A 42 -11.90 0.33 -8.16
N GLN A 43 -11.86 1.49 -7.50
CA GLN A 43 -10.97 1.72 -6.36
C GLN A 43 -11.31 0.77 -5.20
N LEU A 44 -12.59 0.62 -4.88
CA LEU A 44 -13.06 -0.30 -3.85
C LEU A 44 -12.72 -1.75 -4.20
N SER A 45 -12.94 -2.16 -5.45
CA SER A 45 -12.61 -3.49 -5.95
C SER A 45 -11.11 -3.80 -5.86
N SER A 46 -10.26 -2.79 -6.01
CA SER A 46 -8.81 -2.92 -5.89
C SER A 46 -8.34 -2.94 -4.43
N PHE A 47 -9.04 -2.31 -3.50
CA PHE A 47 -8.57 -2.11 -2.14
C PHE A 47 -9.23 -3.05 -1.12
N ALA A 48 -10.54 -3.29 -1.24
CA ALA A 48 -11.28 -4.09 -0.27
C ALA A 48 -10.73 -5.51 -0.10
N PRO A 49 -10.36 -6.26 -1.17
CA PRO A 49 -9.79 -7.60 -1.00
C PRO A 49 -8.50 -7.60 -0.20
N ILE A 50 -7.62 -6.60 -0.38
CA ILE A 50 -6.36 -6.48 0.33
C ILE A 50 -6.62 -6.36 1.84
N VAL A 51 -7.56 -5.50 2.24
CA VAL A 51 -7.91 -5.28 3.64
C VAL A 51 -8.58 -6.52 4.25
N LEU A 52 -9.55 -7.11 3.54
CA LEU A 52 -10.30 -8.27 4.03
C LEU A 52 -9.42 -9.52 4.14
N LEU A 53 -8.48 -9.71 3.24
CA LEU A 53 -7.58 -10.86 3.24
C LEU A 53 -6.30 -10.66 4.06
N ALA A 54 -6.01 -9.44 4.53
CA ALA A 54 -4.78 -9.14 5.27
C ALA A 54 -4.53 -10.08 6.46
N PRO A 55 -5.52 -10.41 7.34
CA PRO A 55 -5.29 -11.35 8.42
C PRO A 55 -4.97 -12.77 7.95
N ALA A 56 -5.68 -13.23 6.91
CA ALA A 56 -5.46 -14.55 6.33
C ALA A 56 -4.09 -14.62 5.62
N ALA A 57 -3.73 -13.58 4.88
CA ALA A 57 -2.44 -13.48 4.19
C ALA A 57 -1.27 -13.47 5.18
N GLY A 58 -1.41 -12.77 6.32
CA GLY A 58 -0.44 -12.81 7.41
C GLY A 58 -0.26 -14.23 7.96
N ALA A 59 -1.36 -14.89 8.33
CA ALA A 59 -1.33 -16.26 8.84
C ALA A 59 -0.73 -17.27 7.83
N LEU A 60 -0.97 -17.08 6.53
CA LEU A 60 -0.36 -17.89 5.49
C LEU A 60 1.16 -17.61 5.39
N ALA A 61 1.57 -16.34 5.49
CA ALA A 61 2.98 -15.96 5.45
C ALA A 61 3.81 -16.56 6.60
N ASP A 62 3.17 -16.87 7.72
CA ASP A 62 3.81 -17.56 8.85
C ASP A 62 3.93 -19.07 8.64
N ARG A 63 3.02 -19.69 7.84
CA ARG A 63 2.96 -21.14 7.63
C ARG A 63 3.70 -21.62 6.39
N TYR A 64 3.76 -20.83 5.33
CA TYR A 64 4.29 -21.21 4.02
C TYR A 64 5.59 -20.49 3.68
N ASP A 65 6.29 -20.98 2.66
CA ASP A 65 7.48 -20.30 2.10
C ASP A 65 7.09 -18.90 1.59
N ARG A 66 7.50 -17.86 2.34
CA ARG A 66 7.18 -16.47 2.10
C ARG A 66 7.48 -16.03 0.66
N ARG A 67 8.59 -16.54 0.10
CA ARG A 67 9.00 -16.21 -1.27
C ARG A 67 8.14 -16.91 -2.32
N LEU A 68 7.64 -18.12 -2.00
CA LEU A 68 6.67 -18.79 -2.86
C LEU A 68 5.35 -18.03 -2.87
N MET A 69 4.90 -17.54 -1.72
CA MET A 69 3.68 -16.71 -1.64
C MET A 69 3.79 -15.43 -2.45
N MET A 70 4.94 -14.74 -2.41
CA MET A 70 5.19 -13.57 -3.26
C MET A 70 5.10 -13.93 -4.75
N ILE A 71 5.71 -15.04 -5.17
CA ILE A 71 5.65 -15.50 -6.57
C ILE A 71 4.21 -15.81 -6.98
N ILE A 72 3.44 -16.50 -6.14
CA ILE A 72 2.04 -16.83 -6.42
C ILE A 72 1.19 -15.56 -6.46
N GLY A 73 1.40 -14.63 -5.53
CA GLY A 73 0.70 -13.36 -5.47
C GLY A 73 0.92 -12.51 -6.71
N ASP A 74 2.17 -12.26 -7.08
CA ASP A 74 2.51 -11.40 -8.21
C ASP A 74 2.20 -12.08 -9.56
N ALA A 75 2.53 -13.37 -9.74
CA ALA A 75 2.18 -14.11 -10.96
C ALA A 75 0.67 -14.24 -11.12
N GLY A 76 -0.04 -14.49 -10.02
CA GLY A 76 -1.49 -14.58 -10.02
C GLY A 76 -2.17 -13.24 -10.32
N SER A 77 -1.61 -12.12 -9.86
CA SER A 77 -2.13 -10.78 -10.16
C SER A 77 -2.20 -10.52 -11.66
N VAL A 78 -1.32 -11.11 -12.46
CA VAL A 78 -1.33 -11.03 -13.92
C VAL A 78 -2.65 -11.60 -14.50
N LEU A 79 -3.27 -12.59 -13.85
CA LEU A 79 -4.58 -13.12 -14.30
C LEU A 79 -5.66 -12.04 -14.19
N GLY A 80 -5.72 -11.32 -13.07
CA GLY A 80 -6.65 -10.21 -12.89
C GLY A 80 -6.39 -9.07 -13.88
N LEU A 81 -5.12 -8.71 -14.11
CA LEU A 81 -4.73 -7.72 -15.12
C LEU A 81 -5.10 -8.17 -16.54
N SER A 82 -5.02 -9.47 -16.85
CA SER A 82 -5.46 -10.03 -18.14
C SER A 82 -6.97 -9.90 -18.34
N ILE A 83 -7.78 -10.11 -17.29
CA ILE A 83 -9.22 -9.88 -17.33
C ILE A 83 -9.52 -8.40 -17.60
N ILE A 84 -8.78 -7.48 -16.96
CA ILE A 84 -8.90 -6.04 -17.21
C ILE A 84 -8.55 -5.70 -18.66
N LEU A 85 -7.45 -6.26 -19.21
CA LEU A 85 -7.05 -6.05 -20.60
C LEU A 85 -8.11 -6.53 -21.59
N LEU A 86 -8.73 -7.67 -21.31
CA LEU A 86 -9.85 -8.20 -22.11
C LEU A 86 -11.07 -7.27 -22.03
N ALA A 87 -11.41 -6.77 -20.84
CA ALA A 87 -12.51 -5.82 -20.68
C ALA A 87 -12.25 -4.51 -21.45
N LEU A 88 -11.01 -4.01 -21.38
CA LEU A 88 -10.58 -2.81 -22.10
C LEU A 88 -10.47 -3.01 -23.62
N SER A 89 -10.61 -4.25 -24.15
CA SER A 89 -10.64 -4.51 -25.59
C SER A 89 -11.95 -4.06 -26.24
N SER A 90 -13.00 -3.90 -25.46
CA SER A 90 -14.26 -3.32 -25.93
C SER A 90 -14.18 -1.79 -26.01
N PRO A 91 -14.83 -1.14 -26.99
CA PRO A 91 -14.95 0.32 -27.05
C PRO A 91 -15.62 0.94 -25.82
N ARG A 92 -16.51 0.17 -25.18
CA ARG A 92 -17.16 0.53 -23.91
C ARG A 92 -16.90 -0.58 -22.88
N PRO A 93 -15.82 -0.50 -22.11
CA PRO A 93 -15.50 -1.49 -21.10
C PRO A 93 -16.63 -1.61 -20.07
N ARG A 94 -17.06 -2.83 -19.80
CA ARG A 94 -18.08 -3.09 -18.77
C ARG A 94 -17.46 -2.93 -17.39
N LEU A 95 -18.01 -2.05 -16.58
CA LEU A 95 -17.53 -1.77 -15.20
C LEU A 95 -17.39 -3.07 -14.40
N ALA A 96 -18.36 -3.97 -14.47
CA ALA A 96 -18.34 -5.24 -13.75
C ALA A 96 -17.14 -6.13 -14.12
N GLN A 97 -16.72 -6.17 -15.38
CA GLN A 97 -15.56 -6.95 -15.82
C GLN A 97 -14.25 -6.34 -15.31
N VAL A 98 -14.14 -5.00 -15.35
CA VAL A 98 -12.97 -4.29 -14.81
C VAL A 98 -12.88 -4.49 -13.30
N CYS A 99 -13.98 -4.36 -12.58
CA CYS A 99 -14.05 -4.64 -11.14
C CYS A 99 -13.72 -6.11 -10.81
N ALA A 100 -14.21 -7.07 -11.58
CA ALA A 100 -13.88 -8.49 -11.39
C ALA A 100 -12.38 -8.74 -11.56
N GLY A 101 -11.76 -8.19 -12.60
CA GLY A 101 -10.31 -8.29 -12.79
C GLY A 101 -9.52 -7.62 -11.66
N ALA A 102 -9.97 -6.45 -11.18
CA ALA A 102 -9.37 -5.74 -10.06
C ALA A 102 -9.45 -6.57 -8.76
N VAL A 103 -10.61 -7.19 -8.48
CA VAL A 103 -10.79 -8.09 -7.31
C VAL A 103 -9.84 -9.28 -7.41
N VAL A 104 -9.79 -9.98 -8.55
CA VAL A 104 -8.90 -11.14 -8.75
C VAL A 104 -7.44 -10.74 -8.55
N SER A 105 -6.99 -9.65 -9.18
CA SER A 105 -5.63 -9.15 -9.02
C SER A 105 -5.32 -8.82 -7.57
N SER A 106 -6.22 -8.10 -6.88
CA SER A 106 -6.03 -7.65 -5.50
C SER A 106 -6.08 -8.79 -4.48
N CYS A 107 -6.91 -9.81 -4.68
CA CYS A 107 -6.93 -11.01 -3.84
C CYS A 107 -5.57 -11.71 -3.84
N LEU A 108 -4.94 -11.80 -4.99
CA LEU A 108 -3.64 -12.45 -5.15
C LEU A 108 -2.50 -11.55 -4.67
N ALA A 109 -2.54 -10.26 -5.00
CA ALA A 109 -1.60 -9.26 -4.50
C ALA A 109 -1.59 -9.14 -2.97
N ALA A 110 -2.71 -9.40 -2.30
CA ALA A 110 -2.81 -9.38 -0.83
C ALA A 110 -1.80 -10.33 -0.14
N LEU A 111 -1.35 -11.38 -0.83
CA LEU A 111 -0.36 -12.32 -0.31
C LEU A 111 1.07 -11.74 -0.33
N THR A 112 1.36 -10.78 -1.21
CA THR A 112 2.71 -10.29 -1.49
C THR A 112 3.26 -9.42 -0.37
N GLU A 113 2.49 -8.44 0.12
CA GLU A 113 2.97 -7.46 1.11
C GLU A 113 3.41 -8.09 2.44
N PRO A 114 2.59 -8.92 3.13
CA PRO A 114 3.01 -9.55 4.38
C PRO A 114 4.17 -10.51 4.17
N ALA A 115 4.19 -11.25 3.06
CA ALA A 115 5.28 -12.16 2.73
C ALA A 115 6.59 -11.43 2.44
N LEU A 116 6.53 -10.25 1.78
CA LEU A 116 7.69 -9.39 1.53
C LEU A 116 8.29 -8.86 2.82
N ARG A 117 7.46 -8.27 3.70
CA ARG A 117 7.90 -7.75 5.01
C ARG A 117 8.57 -8.84 5.83
N ALA A 118 7.93 -10.00 5.94
CA ALA A 118 8.47 -11.14 6.63
C ALA A 118 9.76 -11.69 5.99
N SER A 119 9.87 -11.70 4.64
CA SER A 119 11.10 -12.13 3.94
C SER A 119 12.27 -11.18 4.20
N VAL A 120 12.02 -9.87 4.30
CA VAL A 120 13.06 -8.89 4.62
C VAL A 120 13.54 -9.06 6.05
N THR A 121 12.63 -9.28 7.00
CA THR A 121 12.98 -9.57 8.40
C THR A 121 13.92 -10.76 8.53
N ASP A 122 13.69 -11.83 7.74
CA ASP A 122 14.55 -13.03 7.75
C ASP A 122 15.95 -12.80 7.16
N LEU A 123 16.11 -11.82 6.30
CA LEU A 123 17.34 -11.59 5.52
C LEU A 123 18.25 -10.53 6.09
N VAL A 124 17.76 -9.74 7.06
CA VAL A 124 18.46 -8.56 7.57
C VAL A 124 18.83 -8.76 9.04
N PRO A 125 20.10 -8.51 9.44
CA PRO A 125 20.47 -8.44 10.84
C PRO A 125 19.66 -7.37 11.59
N ARG A 126 19.46 -7.54 12.90
CA ARG A 126 18.65 -6.62 13.73
C ARG A 126 19.10 -5.15 13.63
N GLU A 127 20.38 -4.92 13.51
CA GLU A 127 21.01 -3.58 13.38
C GLU A 127 20.63 -2.85 12.06
N ASP A 128 20.38 -3.59 10.98
CA ASP A 128 20.00 -3.05 9.66
C ASP A 128 18.49 -3.01 9.43
N TYR A 129 17.68 -3.50 10.37
CA TYR A 129 16.23 -3.68 10.21
C TYR A 129 15.50 -2.35 9.92
N VAL A 130 15.84 -1.29 10.65
CA VAL A 130 15.26 0.05 10.46
C VAL A 130 15.53 0.57 9.05
N ARG A 131 16.75 0.36 8.55
CA ARG A 131 17.14 0.76 7.19
C ARG A 131 16.36 -0.02 6.12
N ALA A 132 16.23 -1.31 6.29
CA ALA A 132 15.50 -2.15 5.33
C ALA A 132 14.00 -1.83 5.31
N SER A 133 13.39 -1.60 6.48
CA SER A 133 11.99 -1.18 6.59
C SER A 133 11.76 0.20 5.96
N GLY A 134 12.69 1.13 6.16
CA GLY A 134 12.65 2.45 5.52
C GLY A 134 12.71 2.36 3.98
N LEU A 135 13.56 1.49 3.43
CA LEU A 135 13.64 1.25 1.99
C LEU A 135 12.35 0.63 1.42
N LEU A 136 11.72 -0.31 2.14
CA LEU A 136 10.43 -0.86 1.76
C LEU A 136 9.33 0.20 1.76
N GLN A 137 9.32 1.06 2.78
CA GLN A 137 8.34 2.15 2.87
C GLN A 137 8.52 3.14 1.72
N LEU A 138 9.77 3.47 1.37
CA LEU A 138 10.09 4.32 0.22
C LEU A 138 9.65 3.66 -1.10
N ALA A 139 9.87 2.35 -1.26
CA ALA A 139 9.41 1.60 -2.42
C ALA A 139 7.88 1.63 -2.56
N SER A 140 7.16 1.45 -1.46
CA SER A 140 5.69 1.54 -1.44
C SER A 140 5.17 2.97 -1.71
N ALA A 141 5.91 4.00 -1.29
CA ALA A 141 5.57 5.40 -1.55
C ALA A 141 5.64 5.79 -3.03
N ALA A 142 6.42 5.07 -3.85
CA ALA A 142 6.54 5.32 -5.29
C ALA A 142 5.19 5.26 -6.02
N LYS A 143 4.27 4.41 -5.58
CA LYS A 143 2.89 4.28 -6.05
C LYS A 143 2.11 5.60 -5.97
N TYR A 144 2.35 6.40 -4.94
CA TYR A 144 1.64 7.66 -4.72
C TYR A 144 2.41 8.86 -5.26
N LEU A 145 3.74 8.79 -5.24
CA LEU A 145 4.60 9.92 -5.57
C LEU A 145 4.95 10.00 -7.07
N LEU A 146 5.29 8.87 -7.69
CA LEU A 146 5.78 8.84 -9.06
C LEU A 146 4.75 8.33 -10.05
N ALA A 147 3.93 7.35 -9.66
CA ALA A 147 3.02 6.71 -10.59
C ALA A 147 1.95 7.65 -11.17
N PRO A 148 1.35 8.60 -10.44
CA PRO A 148 0.37 9.52 -11.03
C PRO A 148 0.99 10.42 -12.12
N ALA A 149 2.21 10.97 -11.87
CA ALA A 149 2.91 11.78 -12.87
C ALA A 149 3.24 10.97 -14.13
N LEU A 150 3.82 9.77 -13.93
CA LEU A 150 4.15 8.87 -15.04
C LEU A 150 2.88 8.43 -15.80
N ALA A 151 1.81 8.11 -15.10
CA ALA A 151 0.53 7.74 -15.72
C ALA A 151 -0.05 8.91 -16.52
N GLY A 152 -0.02 10.12 -15.98
CA GLY A 152 -0.48 11.34 -16.65
C GLY A 152 0.29 11.63 -17.96
N LEU A 153 1.60 11.36 -17.97
CA LEU A 153 2.45 11.53 -19.15
C LEU A 153 2.31 10.38 -20.16
N LEU A 154 2.22 9.15 -19.70
CA LEU A 154 2.19 7.95 -20.56
C LEU A 154 0.79 7.69 -21.13
N MET A 155 -0.27 7.99 -20.38
CA MET A 155 -1.64 7.67 -20.78
C MET A 155 -2.05 8.28 -22.13
N PRO A 156 -1.70 9.53 -22.48
CA PRO A 156 -1.97 10.07 -23.83
C PRO A 156 -1.22 9.35 -24.95
N LEU A 157 -0.06 8.73 -24.66
CA LEU A 157 0.81 8.07 -25.64
C LEU A 157 0.42 6.62 -25.88
N ILE A 158 0.21 5.84 -24.82
CA ILE A 158 0.02 4.39 -24.88
C ILE A 158 -1.39 3.94 -24.44
N GLY A 159 -2.20 4.87 -23.96
CA GLY A 159 -3.52 4.59 -23.42
C GLY A 159 -3.52 3.76 -22.13
N VAL A 160 -4.69 3.54 -21.57
CA VAL A 160 -4.87 2.72 -20.36
C VAL A 160 -4.41 1.28 -20.52
N ARG A 161 -4.59 0.71 -21.72
CA ARG A 161 -4.12 -0.67 -22.01
C ARG A 161 -2.61 -0.79 -21.85
N GLY A 162 -1.87 0.20 -22.36
CA GLY A 162 -0.41 0.25 -22.21
C GLY A 162 0.02 0.32 -20.75
N LEU A 163 -0.69 1.09 -19.91
CA LEU A 163 -0.41 1.15 -18.47
C LEU A 163 -0.64 -0.20 -17.78
N VAL A 164 -1.73 -0.92 -18.12
CA VAL A 164 -2.00 -2.26 -17.56
C VAL A 164 -0.97 -3.30 -18.04
N VAL A 165 -0.49 -3.19 -19.29
CA VAL A 165 0.59 -4.07 -19.80
C VAL A 165 1.91 -3.79 -19.06
N ILE A 166 2.23 -2.53 -18.79
CA ILE A 166 3.40 -2.18 -17.96
C ILE A 166 3.26 -2.81 -16.58
N ASP A 167 2.10 -2.70 -15.92
CA ASP A 167 1.85 -3.30 -14.61
C ASP A 167 2.02 -4.82 -14.63
N ALA A 168 1.43 -5.51 -15.61
CA ALA A 168 1.65 -6.94 -15.78
C ALA A 168 3.13 -7.31 -15.97
N SER A 169 3.88 -6.48 -16.71
CA SER A 169 5.32 -6.65 -16.90
C SER A 169 6.10 -6.44 -15.60
N THR A 170 5.72 -5.45 -14.79
CA THR A 170 6.36 -5.21 -13.48
C THR A 170 6.11 -6.35 -12.50
N CYS A 171 4.92 -6.95 -12.50
CA CYS A 171 4.63 -8.18 -11.75
C CYS A 171 5.59 -9.33 -12.14
N LEU A 172 5.79 -9.54 -13.45
CA LEU A 172 6.71 -10.58 -13.93
C LEU A 172 8.17 -10.31 -13.54
N VAL A 173 8.60 -9.04 -13.57
CA VAL A 173 9.94 -8.64 -13.08
C VAL A 173 10.08 -8.96 -11.60
N THR A 174 9.07 -8.67 -10.78
CA THR A 174 9.08 -8.97 -9.34
C THR A 174 9.13 -10.48 -9.08
N VAL A 175 8.37 -11.26 -9.85
CA VAL A 175 8.44 -12.74 -9.82
C VAL A 175 9.86 -13.21 -10.12
N ALA A 176 10.51 -12.66 -11.16
CA ALA A 176 11.89 -13.04 -11.51
C ALA A 176 12.89 -12.67 -10.40
N CYS A 177 12.77 -11.48 -9.81
CA CYS A 177 13.60 -11.04 -8.68
C CYS A 177 13.43 -11.99 -7.48
N THR A 178 12.19 -12.28 -7.10
CA THR A 178 11.86 -13.15 -5.96
C THR A 178 12.31 -14.59 -6.20
N ALA A 179 12.10 -15.12 -7.41
CA ALA A 179 12.55 -16.46 -7.79
C ALA A 179 14.08 -16.58 -7.75
N THR A 180 14.80 -15.54 -8.18
CA THR A 180 16.26 -15.51 -8.11
C THR A 180 16.76 -15.56 -6.67
N VAL A 181 16.17 -14.75 -5.78
CA VAL A 181 16.50 -14.76 -4.35
C VAL A 181 16.18 -16.13 -3.73
N ARG A 182 15.00 -16.70 -4.04
CA ARG A 182 14.59 -18.02 -3.55
C ARG A 182 15.55 -19.13 -3.98
N ARG A 183 15.99 -19.13 -5.25
CA ARG A 183 16.96 -20.12 -5.77
C ARG A 183 18.31 -19.98 -5.07
N ALA A 184 18.83 -18.75 -4.93
CA ALA A 184 20.12 -18.48 -4.30
C ALA A 184 20.15 -18.99 -2.83
N LEU A 185 19.08 -18.79 -2.09
CA LEU A 185 18.98 -19.24 -0.69
C LEU A 185 18.84 -20.77 -0.57
N ARG A 186 18.11 -21.41 -1.47
CA ARG A 186 18.03 -22.88 -1.52
C ARG A 186 19.39 -23.52 -1.81
N THR A 187 20.14 -22.96 -2.73
CA THR A 187 21.50 -23.47 -3.04
C THR A 187 22.49 -23.21 -1.90
N ALA A 188 22.39 -22.09 -1.20
CA ALA A 188 23.21 -21.82 -0.01
C ALA A 188 22.88 -22.78 1.14
N GLY A 189 21.59 -23.01 1.43
CA GLY A 189 21.13 -23.97 2.45
C GLY A 189 21.47 -25.44 2.16
N ALA A 190 21.56 -25.80 0.87
CA ALA A 190 22.01 -27.14 0.46
C ALA A 190 23.51 -27.35 0.67
N ARG A 191 24.31 -26.29 0.69
CA ARG A 191 25.79 -26.33 0.87
C ARG A 191 26.22 -26.34 2.34
N SER A 192 25.32 -26.03 3.29
CA SER A 192 25.63 -25.97 4.73
C SER A 192 24.53 -26.66 5.57
N PRO A 193 24.52 -27.98 5.64
CA PRO A 193 23.52 -28.74 6.42
C PRO A 193 23.52 -28.40 7.93
N GLY A 194 24.67 -27.94 8.48
CA GLY A 194 24.82 -27.59 9.89
C GLY A 194 24.25 -26.18 10.25
N ALA A 195 24.10 -25.26 9.29
CA ALA A 195 23.58 -23.92 9.55
C ALA A 195 22.06 -23.91 9.81
N ARG A 196 21.34 -24.94 9.35
CA ARG A 196 19.89 -25.09 9.60
C ARG A 196 19.54 -25.25 11.08
N ASN A 197 20.39 -25.96 11.84
CA ASN A 197 20.14 -26.22 13.26
C ASN A 197 20.52 -25.01 14.14
N ALA A 198 21.50 -24.18 13.72
CA ALA A 198 21.93 -23.01 14.48
C ALA A 198 20.97 -21.80 14.33
N GLN A 199 20.25 -21.71 13.21
CA GLN A 199 19.24 -20.66 12.98
C GLN A 199 17.83 -21.05 13.47
N ALA A 200 17.59 -22.34 13.72
CA ALA A 200 16.31 -22.84 14.22
C ALA A 200 16.13 -22.62 15.74
N ALA A 201 17.20 -22.58 16.52
CA ALA A 201 17.13 -22.50 17.98
C ALA A 201 16.53 -21.17 18.51
N PRO A 202 17.00 -19.95 18.09
CA PRO A 202 16.37 -18.70 18.55
C PRO A 202 14.98 -18.46 17.94
N ALA A 203 14.73 -18.97 16.72
CA ALA A 203 13.42 -18.87 16.09
C ALA A 203 12.37 -19.80 16.72
N GLN A 204 12.78 -20.85 17.41
CA GLN A 204 11.88 -21.75 18.15
C GLN A 204 11.49 -21.18 19.51
N GLU A 205 12.37 -20.45 20.21
CA GLU A 205 12.01 -19.76 21.45
C GLU A 205 11.06 -18.58 21.20
N GLU A 206 11.29 -17.78 20.14
CA GLU A 206 10.36 -16.72 19.74
C GLU A 206 9.04 -17.29 19.17
N ARG A 207 9.07 -18.44 18.49
CA ARG A 207 7.86 -19.17 18.09
C ARG A 207 7.09 -19.75 19.27
N GLY A 208 7.76 -20.26 20.27
CA GLY A 208 7.12 -20.75 21.50
C GLY A 208 6.40 -19.62 22.25
N ALA A 209 6.99 -18.43 22.32
CA ALA A 209 6.36 -17.24 22.88
C ALA A 209 5.22 -16.71 21.98
N ALA A 210 5.38 -16.74 20.66
CA ALA A 210 4.34 -16.36 19.70
C ALA A 210 3.23 -17.43 19.57
N GLU A 211 3.54 -18.72 19.69
CA GLU A 211 2.54 -19.79 19.73
C GLU A 211 1.75 -19.82 21.05
N GLN A 212 2.34 -19.44 22.16
CA GLN A 212 1.61 -19.20 23.41
C GLN A 212 0.70 -17.96 23.34
N ALA A 213 1.07 -16.95 22.54
CA ALA A 213 0.22 -15.80 22.22
C ALA A 213 -0.78 -16.08 21.07
N GLY A 214 -0.50 -17.07 20.21
CA GLY A 214 -1.21 -17.33 18.94
C GLY A 214 -2.15 -18.54 18.92
N SER A 215 -2.22 -19.36 19.99
CA SER A 215 -3.15 -20.49 20.04
C SER A 215 -4.60 -20.03 20.30
N GLY A 216 -5.32 -19.75 19.22
CA GLY A 216 -6.79 -19.62 19.23
C GLY A 216 -7.37 -18.27 19.64
N GLY A 217 -6.55 -17.23 19.92
CA GLY A 217 -7.04 -15.96 20.44
C GLY A 217 -6.65 -14.71 19.66
N GLY A 218 -5.80 -14.79 18.66
CA GLY A 218 -5.10 -13.64 18.07
C GLY A 218 -6.00 -12.45 17.68
N LEU A 219 -6.97 -12.65 16.80
CA LEU A 219 -7.91 -11.59 16.39
C LEU A 219 -8.91 -11.23 17.48
N MET A 220 -9.44 -12.24 18.20
CA MET A 220 -10.42 -12.04 19.26
C MET A 220 -9.77 -11.45 20.51
N ALA A 221 -8.53 -11.81 20.82
CA ALA A 221 -7.77 -11.21 21.92
C ALA A 221 -7.45 -9.74 21.61
N GLY A 222 -6.97 -9.42 20.41
CA GLY A 222 -6.76 -8.04 19.96
C GLY A 222 -8.05 -7.21 20.01
N TRP A 223 -9.17 -7.78 19.57
CA TRP A 223 -10.48 -7.13 19.66
C TRP A 223 -10.92 -6.91 21.11
N ARG A 224 -10.72 -7.88 22.00
CA ARG A 224 -11.00 -7.72 23.43
C ARG A 224 -10.14 -6.62 24.06
N THR A 225 -8.86 -6.56 23.74
CA THR A 225 -7.96 -5.50 24.22
C THR A 225 -8.46 -4.12 23.77
N ILE A 226 -8.81 -3.96 22.49
CA ILE A 226 -9.37 -2.70 21.97
C ILE A 226 -10.70 -2.39 22.69
N ALA A 227 -11.55 -3.39 22.89
CA ALA A 227 -12.86 -3.21 23.52
C ALA A 227 -12.77 -2.86 25.02
N SER A 228 -11.73 -3.34 25.72
CA SER A 228 -11.53 -3.10 27.15
C SER A 228 -10.92 -1.75 27.49
N HIS A 229 -10.18 -1.12 26.54
CA HIS A 229 -9.50 0.15 26.77
C HIS A 229 -10.20 1.30 26.04
N PRO A 230 -10.85 2.24 26.73
CA PRO A 230 -11.61 3.34 26.12
C PRO A 230 -10.70 4.28 25.29
N GLY A 231 -9.45 4.52 25.73
CA GLY A 231 -8.46 5.31 24.97
C GLY A 231 -8.13 4.66 23.61
N LEU A 232 -7.93 3.34 23.60
CA LEU A 232 -7.60 2.60 22.38
C LEU A 232 -8.79 2.55 21.41
N ARG A 233 -10.04 2.42 21.92
CA ARG A 233 -11.25 2.51 21.08
C ARG A 233 -11.39 3.87 20.43
N LEU A 234 -11.18 4.96 21.18
CA LEU A 234 -11.24 6.32 20.65
C LEU A 234 -10.16 6.53 19.57
N LEU A 235 -8.94 6.07 19.82
CA LEU A 235 -7.85 6.16 18.86
C LEU A 235 -8.15 5.41 17.55
N VAL A 236 -8.62 4.17 17.64
CA VAL A 236 -9.02 3.36 16.48
C VAL A 236 -10.18 4.03 15.74
N ALA A 237 -11.18 4.55 16.44
CA ALA A 237 -12.31 5.26 15.81
C ALA A 237 -11.82 6.52 15.05
N LEU A 238 -10.98 7.35 15.69
CA LEU A 238 -10.42 8.55 15.05
C LEU A 238 -9.59 8.22 13.82
N MET A 239 -8.72 7.19 13.90
CA MET A 239 -7.92 6.73 12.76
C MET A 239 -8.79 6.17 11.64
N THR A 240 -9.87 5.45 11.98
CA THR A 240 -10.81 4.92 10.99
C THR A 240 -11.53 6.05 10.27
N VAL A 241 -12.05 7.04 11.00
CA VAL A 241 -12.72 8.22 10.43
C VAL A 241 -11.75 9.00 9.52
N ALA A 242 -10.52 9.25 9.98
CA ALA A 242 -9.52 9.93 9.18
C ALA A 242 -9.19 9.17 7.88
N THR A 243 -9.01 7.85 7.97
CA THR A 243 -8.72 6.99 6.81
C THR A 243 -9.90 6.98 5.82
N LEU A 244 -11.14 6.90 6.32
CA LEU A 244 -12.33 6.98 5.48
C LEU A 244 -12.43 8.34 4.77
N ALA A 245 -12.19 9.44 5.50
CA ALA A 245 -12.21 10.78 4.92
C ALA A 245 -11.19 10.94 3.79
N ILE A 246 -9.96 10.44 4.00
CA ILE A 246 -8.91 10.43 2.97
C ILE A 246 -9.33 9.57 1.77
N GLY A 247 -9.91 8.39 2.02
CA GLY A 247 -10.41 7.50 0.96
C GLY A 247 -11.50 8.17 0.10
N VAL A 248 -12.43 8.87 0.74
CA VAL A 248 -13.47 9.65 0.04
C VAL A 248 -12.83 10.75 -0.81
N LEU A 249 -11.86 11.49 -0.26
CA LEU A 249 -11.15 12.53 -1.01
C LEU A 249 -10.43 11.95 -2.22
N GLN A 250 -9.70 10.86 -2.06
CA GLN A 250 -8.98 10.19 -3.16
C GLN A 250 -9.91 9.75 -4.30
N VAL A 251 -11.12 9.32 -3.97
CA VAL A 251 -12.12 8.93 -4.98
C VAL A 251 -12.72 10.14 -5.66
N LEU A 252 -13.06 11.20 -4.90
CA LEU A 252 -13.74 12.38 -5.42
C LEU A 252 -12.83 13.34 -6.17
N ILE A 253 -11.53 13.36 -5.89
CA ILE A 253 -10.59 14.30 -6.52
C ILE A 253 -10.56 14.16 -8.05
N LYS A 254 -10.63 12.94 -8.57
CA LYS A 254 -10.61 12.67 -10.01
C LYS A 254 -11.83 13.23 -10.75
N PRO A 255 -13.08 12.93 -10.35
CA PRO A 255 -14.26 13.50 -11.00
C PRO A 255 -14.35 15.02 -10.87
N ILE A 256 -13.80 15.61 -9.83
CA ILE A 256 -13.76 17.07 -9.64
C ILE A 256 -12.75 17.70 -10.59
N LEU A 257 -11.56 17.14 -10.73
CA LEU A 257 -10.48 17.72 -11.53
C LEU A 257 -10.59 17.42 -13.02
N MET A 258 -11.13 16.27 -13.41
CA MET A 258 -11.15 15.83 -14.80
C MET A 258 -11.82 16.80 -15.80
N PRO A 259 -12.91 17.53 -15.45
CA PRO A 259 -13.47 18.55 -16.33
C PRO A 259 -12.61 19.80 -16.47
N MET A 260 -11.67 20.02 -15.55
CA MET A 260 -10.92 21.28 -15.41
C MET A 260 -9.51 21.21 -15.97
N VAL A 261 -8.93 20.00 -16.03
CA VAL A 261 -7.51 19.83 -16.37
C VAL A 261 -7.26 18.61 -17.27
N SER A 262 -6.14 18.64 -18.01
CA SER A 262 -5.69 17.50 -18.79
C SER A 262 -5.24 16.33 -17.89
N THR A 263 -5.21 15.11 -18.43
CA THR A 263 -4.71 13.92 -17.72
C THR A 263 -3.29 14.08 -17.18
N ALA A 264 -2.42 14.76 -17.95
CA ALA A 264 -1.06 15.06 -17.53
C ALA A 264 -1.02 16.03 -16.34
N ALA A 265 -1.82 17.10 -16.39
CA ALA A 265 -1.92 18.05 -15.28
C ALA A 265 -2.52 17.39 -14.03
N MET A 266 -3.49 16.50 -14.19
CA MET A 266 -4.06 15.72 -13.09
C MET A 266 -3.01 14.82 -12.41
N GLY A 267 -2.18 14.12 -13.19
CA GLY A 267 -1.07 13.34 -12.65
C GLY A 267 -0.06 14.22 -11.90
N ALA A 268 0.26 15.41 -12.43
CA ALA A 268 1.14 16.36 -11.76
C ALA A 268 0.54 16.86 -10.42
N ILE A 269 -0.75 17.18 -10.39
CA ILE A 269 -1.48 17.60 -9.19
C ILE A 269 -1.45 16.52 -8.10
N GLU A 270 -1.74 15.29 -8.45
CA GLU A 270 -1.68 14.14 -7.52
C GLU A 270 -0.25 13.93 -6.99
N THR A 271 0.76 14.05 -7.86
CA THR A 271 2.17 13.94 -7.46
C THR A 271 2.59 15.06 -6.51
N ILE A 272 2.24 16.32 -6.82
CA ILE A 272 2.53 17.46 -5.94
C ILE A 272 1.85 17.25 -4.57
N ALA A 273 0.59 16.85 -4.56
CA ALA A 273 -0.11 16.53 -3.32
C ALA A 273 0.62 15.43 -2.52
N ALA A 274 1.08 14.37 -3.19
CA ALA A 274 1.78 13.26 -2.55
C ALA A 274 3.16 13.66 -1.97
N THR A 275 3.82 14.72 -2.48
CA THR A 275 5.06 15.23 -1.85
C THR A 275 4.85 15.72 -0.42
N GLY A 276 3.62 16.08 -0.07
CA GLY A 276 3.23 16.38 1.31
C GLY A 276 3.61 15.26 2.28
N MET A 277 3.51 13.99 1.85
CA MET A 277 3.90 12.85 2.68
C MET A 277 5.38 12.89 3.09
N LEU A 278 6.27 13.33 2.19
CA LEU A 278 7.69 13.49 2.50
C LEU A 278 7.93 14.63 3.49
N VAL A 279 7.21 15.73 3.31
CA VAL A 279 7.28 16.87 4.24
C VAL A 279 6.75 16.46 5.61
N GLY A 280 5.62 15.78 5.67
CA GLY A 280 5.06 15.26 6.92
C GLY A 280 6.00 14.31 7.66
N ALA A 281 6.61 13.37 6.95
CA ALA A 281 7.61 12.45 7.52
C ALA A 281 8.84 13.20 8.05
N SER A 282 9.30 14.24 7.34
CA SER A 282 10.39 15.10 7.80
C SER A 282 10.01 15.89 9.06
N LEU A 283 8.76 16.40 9.12
CA LEU A 283 8.25 17.10 10.30
C LEU A 283 8.23 16.19 11.53
N VAL A 284 7.79 14.94 11.39
CA VAL A 284 7.84 13.95 12.48
C VAL A 284 9.27 13.79 13.01
N THR A 285 10.26 13.72 12.11
CA THR A 285 11.67 13.59 12.47
C THR A 285 12.19 14.81 13.25
N ILE A 286 11.79 16.02 12.83
CA ILE A 286 12.14 17.28 13.50
C ILE A 286 11.44 17.36 14.86
N MET A 287 10.17 16.95 14.92
CA MET A 287 9.33 16.99 16.12
C MET A 287 9.50 15.78 17.04
N LYS A 288 10.64 15.09 17.00
CA LYS A 288 10.92 13.84 17.75
C LYS A 288 10.67 13.95 19.27
N ASN A 289 10.72 15.16 19.85
CA ASN A 289 10.49 15.43 21.26
C ASN A 289 9.03 15.88 21.55
N ALA A 290 8.15 15.96 20.53
CA ALA A 290 6.77 16.37 20.74
C ALA A 290 5.97 15.24 21.43
N ARG A 291 4.95 15.62 22.19
CA ARG A 291 4.04 14.65 22.82
C ARG A 291 3.29 13.88 21.74
N PRO A 292 3.13 12.56 21.88
CA PRO A 292 2.41 11.74 20.89
C PRO A 292 0.99 12.24 20.60
N THR A 293 0.30 12.72 21.66
CA THR A 293 -1.05 13.33 21.53
C THR A 293 -1.03 14.60 20.68
N THR A 294 0.03 15.40 20.74
CA THR A 294 0.17 16.62 19.93
C THR A 294 0.38 16.26 18.45
N LEU A 295 1.20 15.26 18.15
CA LEU A 295 1.40 14.77 16.78
C LEU A 295 0.11 14.23 16.19
N LEU A 296 -0.62 13.41 16.96
CA LEU A 296 -1.92 12.88 16.56
C LEU A 296 -2.93 14.00 16.29
N ALA A 297 -3.06 14.94 17.23
CA ALA A 297 -4.00 16.07 17.10
C ALA A 297 -3.65 16.97 15.90
N ALA A 298 -2.37 17.28 15.68
CA ALA A 298 -1.92 18.06 14.53
C ALA A 298 -2.22 17.36 13.20
N GLY A 299 -1.98 16.05 13.12
CA GLY A 299 -2.29 15.26 11.94
C GLY A 299 -3.80 15.20 11.64
N LEU A 300 -4.62 14.94 12.66
CA LEU A 300 -6.09 14.94 12.51
C LEU A 300 -6.64 16.32 12.15
N ALA A 301 -6.15 17.37 12.81
CA ALA A 301 -6.56 18.75 12.53
C ALA A 301 -6.17 19.17 11.09
N GLY A 302 -4.97 18.82 10.63
CA GLY A 302 -4.53 19.09 9.26
C GLY A 302 -5.39 18.38 8.21
N THR A 303 -5.72 17.11 8.44
CA THR A 303 -6.63 16.34 7.58
C THR A 303 -8.04 16.96 7.58
N GLY A 304 -8.58 17.30 8.76
CA GLY A 304 -9.89 17.94 8.89
C GLY A 304 -9.94 19.33 8.23
N ALA A 305 -8.91 20.14 8.43
CA ALA A 305 -8.78 21.44 7.77
C ALA A 305 -8.77 21.30 6.25
N ALA A 306 -7.99 20.38 5.71
CA ALA A 306 -7.94 20.11 4.27
C ALA A 306 -9.33 19.76 3.72
N MET A 307 -10.09 18.89 4.42
CA MET A 307 -11.45 18.50 4.03
C MET A 307 -12.41 19.70 3.96
N VAL A 308 -12.33 20.60 4.95
CA VAL A 308 -13.16 21.82 4.99
C VAL A 308 -12.74 22.83 3.91
N LEU A 309 -11.45 22.91 3.61
CA LEU A 309 -10.89 23.85 2.66
C LEU A 309 -11.15 23.46 1.20
N VAL A 310 -11.21 22.16 0.87
CA VAL A 310 -11.41 21.70 -0.52
C VAL A 310 -12.60 22.40 -1.22
N PRO A 311 -13.81 22.49 -0.65
CA PRO A 311 -14.95 23.10 -1.33
C PRO A 311 -14.92 24.64 -1.35
N LEU A 312 -14.02 25.28 -0.60
CA LEU A 312 -14.00 26.76 -0.47
C LEU A 312 -13.24 27.47 -1.59
N GLY A 313 -12.38 26.76 -2.31
CA GLY A 313 -11.57 27.38 -3.38
C GLY A 313 -11.84 26.78 -4.75
N PRO A 314 -12.06 27.63 -5.77
CA PRO A 314 -12.19 27.17 -7.14
C PRO A 314 -10.80 26.93 -7.75
N GLY A 315 -10.57 25.75 -8.29
CA GLY A 315 -9.42 25.52 -9.15
C GLY A 315 -8.51 24.35 -8.73
N ALA A 316 -7.83 23.82 -9.72
CA ALA A 316 -7.02 22.61 -9.59
C ALA A 316 -5.84 22.77 -8.62
N TRP A 317 -5.21 23.95 -8.59
CA TRP A 317 -4.10 24.25 -7.69
C TRP A 317 -4.52 24.30 -6.23
N TRP A 318 -5.74 24.80 -5.95
CA TRP A 318 -6.30 24.80 -4.61
C TRP A 318 -6.53 23.37 -4.11
N VAL A 319 -7.12 22.54 -4.96
CA VAL A 319 -7.30 21.11 -4.64
C VAL A 319 -5.96 20.41 -4.40
N SER A 320 -4.92 20.76 -5.20
CA SER A 320 -3.56 20.25 -4.98
C SER A 320 -2.99 20.67 -3.63
N ALA A 321 -3.16 21.91 -3.22
CA ALA A 321 -2.69 22.43 -1.94
C ALA A 321 -3.41 21.72 -0.76
N CYS A 322 -4.71 21.52 -0.86
CA CYS A 322 -5.48 20.76 0.14
C CYS A 322 -5.03 19.28 0.19
N GLY A 323 -4.79 18.69 -0.97
CA GLY A 323 -4.23 17.34 -1.07
C GLY A 323 -2.84 17.25 -0.43
N PHE A 324 -1.97 18.21 -0.69
CA PHE A 324 -0.66 18.31 -0.05
C PHE A 324 -0.77 18.37 1.48
N LEU A 325 -1.66 19.21 1.99
CA LEU A 325 -1.91 19.31 3.44
C LEU A 325 -2.40 17.97 4.01
N THR A 326 -3.31 17.29 3.31
CA THR A 326 -3.81 15.97 3.71
C THR A 326 -2.67 14.95 3.79
N PHE A 327 -1.84 14.84 2.75
CA PHE A 327 -0.73 13.91 2.73
C PHE A 327 0.38 14.27 3.73
N ALA A 328 0.61 15.55 4.00
CA ALA A 328 1.56 15.99 5.02
C ALA A 328 1.08 15.67 6.45
N SER A 329 -0.21 15.64 6.67
CA SER A 329 -0.83 15.33 7.96
C SER A 329 -0.79 13.84 8.32
N LEU A 330 -0.74 12.95 7.33
CA LEU A 330 -0.77 11.50 7.51
C LEU A 330 0.38 10.95 8.38
N PRO A 331 1.66 11.24 8.11
CA PRO A 331 2.76 10.73 8.92
C PRO A 331 2.70 11.21 10.38
N LEU A 332 2.20 12.42 10.62
CA LEU A 332 2.05 12.95 11.97
C LEU A 332 1.02 12.15 12.77
N SER A 333 -0.17 11.94 12.17
CA SER A 333 -1.22 11.16 12.85
C SER A 333 -0.82 9.71 13.07
N GLN A 334 -0.15 9.08 12.11
CA GLN A 334 0.34 7.70 12.22
C GLN A 334 1.41 7.57 13.30
N ALA A 335 2.42 8.47 13.32
CA ALA A 335 3.47 8.44 14.34
C ALA A 335 2.91 8.66 15.75
N GLY A 336 2.00 9.62 15.92
CA GLY A 336 1.32 9.84 17.20
C GLY A 336 0.51 8.64 17.66
N ALA A 337 -0.25 8.02 16.75
CA ALA A 337 -1.05 6.85 17.04
C ALA A 337 -0.21 5.62 17.42
N GLU A 338 0.89 5.37 16.70
CA GLU A 338 1.77 4.23 16.96
C GLU A 338 2.40 4.28 18.36
N VAL A 339 2.86 5.46 18.78
CA VAL A 339 3.45 5.64 20.12
C VAL A 339 2.40 5.48 21.22
N LEU A 340 1.17 6.01 21.01
CA LEU A 340 0.08 5.87 21.97
C LEU A 340 -0.37 4.43 22.13
N VAL A 341 -0.46 3.67 21.03
CA VAL A 341 -0.81 2.23 21.08
C VAL A 341 0.22 1.44 21.90
N ARG A 342 1.51 1.71 21.70
CA ARG A 342 2.57 1.02 22.47
C ARG A 342 2.48 1.34 23.96
N GLY A 343 2.22 2.60 24.31
CA GLY A 343 2.13 3.02 25.72
C GLY A 343 0.87 2.58 26.47
N GLU A 344 -0.16 2.08 25.77
CA GLU A 344 -1.40 1.53 26.37
C GLU A 344 -1.36 0.00 26.47
N VAL A 345 -0.43 -0.67 25.78
CA VAL A 345 -0.32 -2.14 25.74
C VAL A 345 0.82 -2.66 26.64
N ASP A 346 1.83 -1.82 26.95
CA ASP A 346 2.87 -2.08 27.96
C ASP A 346 2.37 -1.73 29.37
#